data_3434610973584dd37054019282f93ee3
#
_entry.id   3434610973584dd37054019282f93ee3
#
_cell.length_a   1.000
_cell.length_b   1.000
_cell.length_c   1.000
_cell.angle_alpha   90.00
_cell.angle_beta   90.00
_cell.angle_gamma   90.00
#
_symmetry.space_group_name_H-M   'P 1'
#
loop_
_entity.id
_entity.type
_entity.pdbx_description
1 polymer ?
#
loop_
_entity_poly.entity_id
_entity_poly.type
_entity_poly.pdbx_seq_one_letter_code
_entity_poly.pdbx_strand_id
1 'polypeptide(L)'
;MSPLRPVSAHLDRLTRTAGGAPLLTHYGPAGERTELSVASFANWVAKTVNLLDDLGITDGDVVALPVLADRPAHWMGLVWPFALWQAGLPAHLDDPDADVAVVGPTAPRPVAPTTLACSLDPWGRALADLPDGVADYSSEALAQPDAAASTPAPLDSPAWAD
;
A
#
# COMPACT_ATOMS: atom_id res chain seq x y z
N MET A 1 7.46 -28.50 -11.99
CA MET A 1 7.24 -27.07 -11.80
C MET A 1 6.35 -26.88 -10.57
N SER A 2 6.81 -26.16 -9.56
CA SER A 2 5.93 -25.81 -8.43
C SER A 2 4.82 -24.89 -8.94
N PRO A 3 3.56 -25.08 -8.48
CA PRO A 3 2.47 -24.19 -8.87
C PRO A 3 2.81 -22.75 -8.46
N LEU A 4 2.46 -21.79 -9.30
CA LEU A 4 2.53 -20.37 -8.98
C LEU A 4 1.69 -20.13 -7.72
N ARG A 5 2.22 -19.37 -6.77
CA ARG A 5 1.54 -19.03 -5.53
C ARG A 5 1.21 -17.53 -5.55
N PRO A 6 0.06 -17.11 -4.99
CA PRO A 6 -0.23 -15.70 -4.80
C PRO A 6 0.87 -14.99 -4.01
N VAL A 7 1.08 -13.70 -4.29
CA VAL A 7 2.10 -12.87 -3.61
C VAL A 7 1.87 -12.87 -2.09
N SER A 8 0.60 -12.81 -1.65
CA SER A 8 0.20 -12.90 -0.24
C SER A 8 0.73 -14.17 0.42
N ALA A 9 0.52 -15.35 -0.19
CA ALA A 9 1.00 -16.62 0.35
C ALA A 9 2.53 -16.69 0.44
N HIS A 10 3.24 -15.95 -0.43
CA HIS A 10 4.70 -15.86 -0.36
C HIS A 10 5.13 -14.98 0.81
N LEU A 11 4.50 -13.82 1.00
CA LEU A 11 4.77 -12.91 2.11
C LEU A 11 4.46 -13.57 3.46
N ASP A 12 3.32 -14.25 3.59
CA ASP A 12 2.94 -15.00 4.78
C ASP A 12 3.98 -16.07 5.14
N ARG A 13 4.47 -16.81 4.15
CA ARG A 13 5.53 -17.81 4.36
C ARG A 13 6.79 -17.15 4.87
N LEU A 14 7.23 -16.05 4.25
CA LEU A 14 8.43 -15.32 4.67
C LEU A 14 8.28 -14.78 6.09
N THR A 15 7.11 -14.25 6.44
CA THR A 15 6.82 -13.74 7.78
C THR A 15 6.99 -14.83 8.84
N ARG A 16 6.48 -16.04 8.56
CA ARG A 16 6.62 -17.18 9.50
C ARG A 16 8.05 -17.73 9.60
N THR A 17 8.83 -17.69 8.52
CA THR A 17 10.14 -18.35 8.47
C THR A 17 11.33 -17.42 8.66
N ALA A 18 11.15 -16.12 8.39
CA ALA A 18 12.21 -15.12 8.37
C ALA A 18 11.71 -13.72 8.73
N GLY A 19 10.68 -13.61 9.58
CA GLY A 19 10.00 -12.33 9.87
C GLY A 19 10.92 -11.20 10.32
N GLY A 20 11.96 -11.49 11.07
CA GLY A 20 12.97 -10.51 11.51
C GLY A 20 14.05 -10.19 10.46
N ALA A 21 14.11 -10.92 9.35
CA ALA A 21 15.11 -10.65 8.32
C ALA A 21 14.80 -9.35 7.57
N PRO A 22 15.83 -8.60 7.13
CA PRO A 22 15.63 -7.45 6.25
C PRO A 22 14.93 -7.86 4.95
N LEU A 23 13.87 -7.13 4.57
CA LEU A 23 13.17 -7.32 3.30
C LEU A 23 13.57 -6.27 2.28
N LEU A 24 13.57 -5.01 2.69
CA LEU A 24 13.95 -3.90 1.84
C LEU A 24 14.70 -2.82 2.63
N THR A 25 15.55 -2.10 1.93
CA THR A 25 16.25 -0.92 2.47
C THR A 25 15.96 0.25 1.55
N HIS A 26 15.39 1.30 2.09
CA HIS A 26 15.16 2.56 1.41
C HIS A 26 16.25 3.58 1.76
N TYR A 27 16.78 4.25 0.76
CA TYR A 27 17.70 5.38 0.92
C TYR A 27 17.00 6.66 0.45
N GLY A 28 16.79 7.58 1.35
CA GLY A 28 16.18 8.86 1.07
C GLY A 28 17.14 9.85 0.43
N PRO A 29 16.62 10.93 -0.18
CA PRO A 29 17.43 11.91 -0.90
C PRO A 29 18.38 12.74 -0.01
N ALA A 30 18.10 12.85 1.29
CA ALA A 30 18.95 13.52 2.26
C ALA A 30 19.91 12.55 3.01
N GLY A 31 20.03 11.31 2.52
CA GLY A 31 20.92 10.30 3.08
C GLY A 31 20.28 9.45 4.19
N GLU A 32 18.97 9.57 4.39
CA GLU A 32 18.24 8.71 5.33
C GLU A 32 18.32 7.26 4.87
N ARG A 33 18.45 6.36 5.82
CA ARG A 33 18.39 4.93 5.59
C ARG A 33 17.30 4.31 6.47
N THR A 34 16.32 3.72 5.84
CA THR A 34 15.26 2.97 6.52
C THR A 34 15.28 1.53 6.05
N GLU A 35 15.27 0.59 6.99
CA GLU A 35 15.20 -0.83 6.71
C GLU A 35 13.92 -1.40 7.30
N LEU A 36 13.14 -2.08 6.47
CA LEU A 36 11.97 -2.82 6.93
C LEU A 36 12.29 -4.32 6.92
N SER A 37 11.99 -4.96 8.05
CA SER A 37 11.95 -6.42 8.12
C SER A 37 10.74 -6.96 7.34
N VAL A 38 10.77 -8.27 7.06
CA VAL A 38 9.62 -8.97 6.47
C VAL A 38 8.37 -8.75 7.31
N ALA A 39 8.45 -8.89 8.64
CA ALA A 39 7.31 -8.69 9.53
C ALA A 39 6.79 -7.24 9.51
N SER A 40 7.70 -6.25 9.53
CA SER A 40 7.29 -4.84 9.48
C SER A 40 6.58 -4.50 8.18
N PHE A 41 7.09 -4.98 7.06
CA PHE A 41 6.44 -4.78 5.75
C PHE A 41 5.08 -5.49 5.69
N ALA A 42 5.01 -6.75 6.16
CA ALA A 42 3.75 -7.51 6.21
C ALA A 42 2.69 -6.84 7.09
N ASN A 43 3.09 -6.24 8.21
CA ASN A 43 2.16 -5.49 9.06
C ASN A 43 1.59 -4.26 8.36
N TRP A 44 2.42 -3.50 7.63
CA TRP A 44 1.92 -2.39 6.82
C TRP A 44 0.96 -2.85 5.72
N VAL A 45 1.28 -3.97 5.05
CA VAL A 45 0.38 -4.57 4.06
C VAL A 45 -0.95 -4.96 4.70
N ALA A 46 -0.93 -5.66 5.84
CA ALA A 46 -2.14 -6.08 6.55
C ALA A 46 -3.01 -4.89 6.98
N LYS A 47 -2.40 -3.84 7.55
CA LYS A 47 -3.09 -2.60 7.92
C LYS A 47 -3.73 -1.92 6.71
N THR A 48 -3.05 -1.91 5.57
CA THR A 48 -3.59 -1.32 4.34
C THR A 48 -4.75 -2.14 3.77
N VAL A 49 -4.69 -3.48 3.85
CA VAL A 49 -5.83 -4.35 3.49
C VAL A 49 -7.04 -4.07 4.37
N ASN A 50 -6.84 -3.96 5.68
CA ASN A 50 -7.94 -3.63 6.61
C ASN A 50 -8.48 -2.22 6.36
N LEU A 51 -7.63 -1.27 5.98
CA LEU A 51 -8.07 0.07 5.59
C LEU A 51 -8.93 0.05 4.33
N LEU A 52 -8.59 -0.74 3.32
CA LEU A 52 -9.42 -0.92 2.13
C LEU A 52 -10.81 -1.48 2.50
N ASP A 53 -10.87 -2.47 3.40
CA ASP A 53 -12.13 -3.03 3.91
C ASP A 53 -12.94 -1.98 4.69
N ASP A 54 -12.30 -1.19 5.56
CA ASP A 54 -12.92 -0.11 6.33
C ASP A 54 -13.49 1.01 5.44
N LEU A 55 -12.82 1.27 4.32
CA LEU A 55 -13.29 2.19 3.28
C LEU A 55 -14.42 1.60 2.41
N GLY A 56 -14.75 0.33 2.59
CA GLY A 56 -15.78 -0.39 1.84
C GLY A 56 -15.39 -0.74 0.40
N ILE A 57 -14.09 -0.80 0.10
CA ILE A 57 -13.58 -1.11 -1.24
C ILE A 57 -13.78 -2.60 -1.54
N THR A 58 -14.38 -2.87 -2.68
CA THR A 58 -14.77 -4.21 -3.14
C THR A 58 -14.31 -4.47 -4.56
N ASP A 59 -14.56 -5.70 -5.06
CA ASP A 59 -14.31 -6.05 -6.45
C ASP A 59 -15.11 -5.14 -7.40
N GLY A 60 -14.42 -4.49 -8.31
CA GLY A 60 -14.98 -3.50 -9.25
C GLY A 60 -14.71 -2.05 -8.89
N ASP A 61 -14.26 -1.76 -7.66
CA ASP A 61 -13.80 -0.42 -7.29
C ASP A 61 -12.35 -0.19 -7.76
N VAL A 62 -12.04 1.05 -8.10
CA VAL A 62 -10.75 1.44 -8.66
C VAL A 62 -9.92 2.18 -7.62
N VAL A 63 -8.70 1.66 -7.36
CA VAL A 63 -7.72 2.30 -6.49
C VAL A 63 -6.52 2.75 -7.32
N ALA A 64 -6.38 4.06 -7.49
CA ALA A 64 -5.26 4.66 -8.21
C ALA A 64 -4.10 5.03 -7.27
N LEU A 65 -2.88 4.86 -7.75
CA LEU A 65 -1.63 5.05 -7.01
C LEU A 65 -0.71 6.13 -7.62
N PRO A 66 -1.17 7.37 -7.83
CA PRO A 66 -0.31 8.46 -8.33
C PRO A 66 0.95 8.67 -7.47
N VAL A 67 0.93 8.30 -6.19
CA VAL A 67 2.09 8.32 -5.30
C VAL A 67 3.32 7.60 -5.87
N LEU A 68 3.12 6.58 -6.71
CA LEU A 68 4.21 5.85 -7.34
C LEU A 68 4.93 6.66 -8.43
N ALA A 69 4.27 7.65 -9.03
CA ALA A 69 4.92 8.57 -9.96
C ALA A 69 5.86 9.56 -9.22
N ASP A 70 5.51 9.96 -8.00
CA ASP A 70 6.33 10.87 -7.19
C ASP A 70 7.65 10.22 -6.74
N ARG A 71 7.58 9.02 -6.18
CA ARG A 71 8.74 8.24 -5.71
C ARG A 71 8.50 6.73 -5.88
N PRO A 72 8.77 6.18 -7.06
CA PRO A 72 8.44 4.78 -7.39
C PRO A 72 9.06 3.73 -6.47
N ALA A 73 10.23 4.04 -5.89
CA ALA A 73 10.97 3.11 -5.03
C ALA A 73 10.82 3.40 -3.53
N HIS A 74 9.93 4.30 -3.12
CA HIS A 74 9.70 4.52 -1.70
C HIS A 74 8.91 3.36 -1.09
N TRP A 75 9.33 2.87 0.08
CA TRP A 75 8.74 1.69 0.70
C TRP A 75 7.24 1.82 0.98
N MET A 76 6.77 3.02 1.37
CA MET A 76 5.34 3.26 1.61
C MET A 76 4.51 3.09 0.33
N GLY A 77 5.00 3.59 -0.81
CA GLY A 77 4.36 3.38 -2.11
C GLY A 77 4.30 1.91 -2.50
N LEU A 78 5.34 1.13 -2.15
CA LEU A 78 5.39 -0.30 -2.45
C LEU A 78 4.42 -1.14 -1.60
N VAL A 79 3.99 -0.68 -0.44
CA VAL A 79 2.99 -1.38 0.39
C VAL A 79 1.66 -1.52 -0.36
N TRP A 80 1.24 -0.48 -1.08
CA TRP A 80 -0.06 -0.42 -1.74
C TRP A 80 -0.32 -1.52 -2.78
N PRO A 81 0.56 -1.77 -3.76
CA PRO A 81 0.34 -2.88 -4.70
C PRO A 81 0.21 -4.23 -3.99
N PHE A 82 1.04 -4.47 -2.95
CA PHE A 82 0.96 -5.71 -2.19
C PHE A 82 -0.37 -5.86 -1.43
N ALA A 83 -0.89 -4.76 -0.87
CA ALA A 83 -2.17 -4.76 -0.19
C ALA A 83 -3.33 -5.02 -1.17
N LEU A 84 -3.32 -4.34 -2.32
CA LEU A 84 -4.33 -4.55 -3.37
C LEU A 84 -4.32 -5.99 -3.87
N TRP A 85 -3.16 -6.56 -4.21
CA TRP A 85 -3.06 -7.96 -4.63
C TRP A 85 -3.49 -8.94 -3.53
N GLN A 86 -3.26 -8.62 -2.26
CA GLN A 86 -3.75 -9.43 -1.14
C GLN A 86 -5.26 -9.33 -0.99
N ALA A 87 -5.85 -8.18 -1.26
CA ALA A 87 -7.28 -7.95 -1.30
C ALA A 87 -7.96 -8.51 -2.58
N GLY A 88 -7.17 -8.96 -3.56
CA GLY A 88 -7.69 -9.48 -4.83
C GLY A 88 -7.96 -8.41 -5.89
N LEU A 89 -7.45 -7.19 -5.69
CA LEU A 89 -7.69 -6.03 -6.54
C LEU A 89 -6.49 -5.76 -7.45
N PRO A 90 -6.70 -5.26 -8.68
CA PRO A 90 -5.64 -4.73 -9.52
C PRO A 90 -5.15 -3.38 -8.96
N ALA A 91 -3.91 -3.01 -9.28
CA ALA A 91 -3.38 -1.69 -9.00
C ALA A 91 -3.43 -0.84 -10.27
N HIS A 92 -3.87 0.41 -10.16
CA HIS A 92 -3.86 1.40 -11.22
C HIS A 92 -2.78 2.45 -10.90
N LEU A 93 -1.98 2.83 -11.90
CA LEU A 93 -0.99 3.90 -11.69
C LEU A 93 -1.67 5.27 -11.62
N ASP A 94 -2.61 5.49 -12.51
CA ASP A 94 -3.44 6.68 -12.57
C ASP A 94 -4.79 6.31 -13.20
N ASP A 95 -5.87 6.83 -12.64
CA ASP A 95 -7.22 6.64 -13.17
C ASP A 95 -8.08 7.84 -12.76
N PRO A 96 -8.65 8.59 -13.72
CA PRO A 96 -9.49 9.75 -13.42
C PRO A 96 -10.84 9.40 -12.79
N ASP A 97 -11.28 8.17 -12.93
CA ASP A 97 -12.54 7.65 -12.38
C ASP A 97 -12.32 6.80 -11.11
N ALA A 98 -11.14 6.90 -10.49
CA ALA A 98 -10.82 6.14 -9.28
C ALA A 98 -11.77 6.48 -8.11
N ASP A 99 -12.18 5.46 -7.37
CA ASP A 99 -12.94 5.58 -6.13
C ASP A 99 -12.04 6.01 -4.96
N VAL A 100 -10.81 5.50 -4.97
CA VAL A 100 -9.73 5.88 -4.04
C VAL A 100 -8.48 6.28 -4.81
N ALA A 101 -7.89 7.41 -4.45
CA ALA A 101 -6.58 7.81 -4.95
C ALA A 101 -5.57 7.98 -3.81
N VAL A 102 -4.38 7.41 -4.00
CA VAL A 102 -3.24 7.56 -3.08
C VAL A 102 -2.23 8.51 -3.70
N VAL A 103 -2.18 9.72 -3.18
CA VAL A 103 -1.32 10.79 -3.68
C VAL A 103 -0.05 10.94 -2.83
N GLY A 104 0.98 11.55 -3.39
CA GLY A 104 2.20 11.91 -2.66
C GLY A 104 2.03 13.17 -1.80
N PRO A 105 3.07 13.57 -1.06
CA PRO A 105 3.00 14.68 -0.11
C PRO A 105 3.04 16.06 -0.78
N THR A 106 3.36 16.14 -2.07
CA THR A 106 3.55 17.41 -2.75
C THR A 106 2.21 18.02 -3.15
N ALA A 107 1.76 19.03 -2.41
CA ALA A 107 0.50 19.75 -2.62
C ALA A 107 -0.71 18.80 -2.80
N PRO A 108 -0.97 17.92 -1.82
CA PRO A 108 -2.09 16.99 -1.91
C PRO A 108 -3.41 17.73 -2.02
N ARG A 109 -4.30 17.22 -2.85
CA ARG A 109 -5.66 17.76 -3.03
C ARG A 109 -6.63 16.62 -3.30
N PRO A 110 -7.93 16.79 -3.04
CA PRO A 110 -8.92 15.80 -3.42
C PRO A 110 -8.90 15.56 -4.94
N VAL A 111 -8.72 14.29 -5.36
CA VAL A 111 -8.71 13.88 -6.77
C VAL A 111 -9.63 12.67 -7.02
N ALA A 112 -10.18 12.09 -5.96
CA ALA A 112 -11.14 11.00 -5.98
C ALA A 112 -12.13 11.19 -4.83
N PRO A 113 -13.27 10.46 -4.79
CA PRO A 113 -14.19 10.45 -3.64
C PRO A 113 -13.49 10.23 -2.30
N THR A 114 -12.52 9.30 -2.27
CA THR A 114 -11.59 9.14 -1.15
C THR A 114 -10.18 9.43 -1.62
N THR A 115 -9.52 10.40 -1.02
CA THR A 115 -8.12 10.73 -1.30
C THR A 115 -7.28 10.58 -0.05
N LEU A 116 -6.24 9.73 -0.14
CA LEU A 116 -5.27 9.47 0.92
C LEU A 116 -3.92 10.08 0.53
N ALA A 117 -3.37 10.91 1.39
CA ALA A 117 -2.02 11.44 1.20
C ALA A 117 -1.00 10.57 1.90
N CYS A 118 -0.04 10.06 1.14
CA CYS A 118 1.09 9.30 1.64
C CYS A 118 2.27 10.24 1.87
N SER A 119 2.78 10.30 3.09
CA SER A 119 3.85 11.25 3.47
C SER A 119 5.17 10.99 2.77
N LEU A 120 5.43 9.75 2.39
CA LEU A 120 6.75 9.31 1.92
C LEU A 120 7.87 9.65 2.92
N ASP A 121 7.50 9.71 4.22
CA ASP A 121 8.45 9.86 5.31
C ASP A 121 9.24 8.55 5.48
N PRO A 122 10.56 8.59 5.67
CA PRO A 122 11.38 7.39 5.83
C PRO A 122 10.91 6.44 6.94
N TRP A 123 10.29 6.97 7.99
CA TRP A 123 9.77 6.21 9.14
C TRP A 123 8.25 6.07 9.18
N GLY A 124 7.54 6.45 8.09
CA GLY A 124 6.09 6.33 8.00
C GLY A 124 5.30 7.29 8.87
N ARG A 125 5.89 8.44 9.23
CA ARG A 125 5.18 9.46 10.02
C ARG A 125 4.07 10.10 9.22
N ALA A 126 3.02 10.49 9.93
CA ALA A 126 1.87 11.17 9.36
C ALA A 126 2.20 12.57 8.81
N LEU A 127 1.42 13.02 7.85
CA LEU A 127 1.39 14.41 7.40
C LEU A 127 0.56 15.25 8.36
N ALA A 128 0.99 16.49 8.59
CA ALA A 128 0.20 17.51 9.24
C ALA A 128 -0.42 18.46 8.19
N ASP A 129 -1.47 19.18 8.61
CA ASP A 129 -2.06 20.29 7.86
C ASP A 129 -2.54 19.92 6.45
N LEU A 130 -3.24 18.78 6.34
CA LEU A 130 -3.86 18.35 5.08
C LEU A 130 -5.09 19.21 4.74
N PRO A 131 -5.36 19.47 3.46
CA PRO A 131 -6.56 20.15 3.04
C PRO A 131 -7.83 19.33 3.29
N ASP A 132 -8.98 19.99 3.37
CA ASP A 132 -10.27 19.32 3.49
C ASP A 132 -10.47 18.30 2.36
N GLY A 133 -10.99 17.13 2.69
CA GLY A 133 -11.22 16.04 1.75
C GLY A 133 -10.00 15.17 1.44
N VAL A 134 -8.89 15.38 2.13
CA VAL A 134 -7.70 14.52 2.06
C VAL A 134 -7.38 13.97 3.44
N ALA A 135 -7.31 12.65 3.58
CA ALA A 135 -6.90 11.99 4.82
C ALA A 135 -5.42 11.58 4.78
N ASP A 136 -4.81 11.45 5.96
CA ASP A 136 -3.42 10.98 6.06
C ASP A 136 -3.37 9.45 6.09
N TYR A 137 -2.70 8.87 5.10
CA TYR A 137 -2.57 7.41 5.00
C TYR A 137 -1.94 6.77 6.24
N SER A 138 -0.88 7.37 6.80
CA SER A 138 -0.19 6.78 7.95
C SER A 138 -1.09 6.72 9.17
N SER A 139 -1.85 7.78 9.43
CA SER A 139 -2.81 7.83 10.53
C SER A 139 -3.91 6.78 10.38
N GLU A 140 -4.50 6.70 9.19
CA GLU A 140 -5.58 5.75 8.91
C GLU A 140 -5.09 4.30 8.97
N ALA A 141 -3.94 4.00 8.36
CA ALA A 141 -3.36 2.67 8.38
C ALA A 141 -2.93 2.24 9.79
N LEU A 142 -2.30 3.11 10.57
CA LEU A 142 -1.84 2.78 11.92
C LEU A 142 -2.99 2.51 12.90
N ALA A 143 -4.20 2.99 12.62
CA ALA A 143 -5.39 2.66 13.38
C ALA A 143 -5.90 1.23 13.14
N GLN A 144 -5.45 0.58 12.06
CA GLN A 144 -5.90 -0.75 11.64
C GLN A 144 -5.14 -1.88 12.36
N PRO A 145 -5.76 -3.09 12.48
CA PRO A 145 -5.10 -4.28 13.03
C PRO A 145 -3.88 -4.72 12.20
N ASP A 146 -2.91 -5.37 12.88
CA ASP A 146 -1.68 -5.91 12.25
C ASP A 146 -1.91 -7.21 11.47
N ALA A 147 -3.12 -7.77 11.49
CA ALA A 147 -3.49 -8.98 10.77
C ALA A 147 -4.70 -8.72 9.90
N ALA A 148 -4.65 -9.15 8.66
CA ALA A 148 -5.77 -9.06 7.71
C ALA A 148 -6.11 -10.43 7.13
N ALA A 149 -7.37 -10.61 6.76
CA ALA A 149 -7.78 -11.71 5.90
C ALA A 149 -7.12 -11.56 4.52
N SER A 150 -6.80 -12.68 3.90
CA SER A 150 -6.33 -12.71 2.52
C SER A 150 -7.44 -13.26 1.64
N THR A 151 -7.85 -12.49 0.65
CA THR A 151 -8.70 -12.96 -0.44
C THR A 151 -7.79 -13.11 -1.66
N PRO A 152 -7.25 -14.32 -1.93
CA PRO A 152 -6.31 -14.48 -3.03
C PRO A 152 -7.00 -14.14 -4.34
N ALA A 153 -6.46 -13.19 -5.09
CA ALA A 153 -6.85 -12.99 -6.47
C ALA A 153 -6.64 -14.28 -7.28
N PRO A 154 -7.50 -14.59 -8.24
CA PRO A 154 -7.24 -15.63 -9.22
C PRO A 154 -5.87 -15.41 -9.86
N LEU A 155 -5.11 -16.49 -10.12
CA LEU A 155 -3.74 -16.41 -10.65
C LEU A 155 -3.66 -15.81 -12.06
N ASP A 156 -4.78 -15.70 -12.74
CA ASP A 156 -4.96 -15.11 -14.08
C ASP A 156 -5.46 -13.65 -14.03
N SER A 157 -5.71 -13.11 -12.84
CA SER A 157 -6.09 -11.70 -12.69
C SER A 157 -4.90 -10.78 -13.02
N PRO A 158 -5.12 -9.66 -13.73
CA PRO A 158 -4.06 -8.70 -13.98
C PRO A 158 -3.60 -8.08 -12.66
N ALA A 159 -2.29 -8.00 -12.45
CA ALA A 159 -1.72 -7.32 -11.29
C ALA A 159 -1.82 -5.79 -11.41
N TRP A 160 -1.83 -5.30 -12.65
CA TRP A 160 -1.99 -3.90 -13.01
C TRP A 160 -3.10 -3.76 -14.04
N ALA A 161 -3.87 -2.70 -13.93
CA ALA A 161 -4.83 -2.30 -14.94
C ALA A 161 -4.36 -1.00 -15.62
N ASP A 162 -4.71 -0.89 -16.89
CA ASP A 162 -4.40 0.28 -17.73
C ASP A 162 -5.37 1.43 -17.44
#